data_f88ee6ce2fee5f14779692f2851ba91a
#
_entry.id   f88ee6ce2fee5f14779692f2851ba91a
#
_cell.length_a   1.000
_cell.length_b   1.000
_cell.length_c   1.000
_cell.angle_alpha   90.00
_cell.angle_beta   90.00
_cell.angle_gamma   90.00
#
_symmetry.space_group_name_H-M   'P 1'
#
loop_
_entity.id
_entity.type
_entity.pdbx_description
1 polymer ?
#
loop_
_entity_poly.entity_id
_entity_poly.type
_entity_poly.pdbx_seq_one_letter_code
_entity_poly.pdbx_strand_id
1 'polypeptide(L)'
;MQTFRGTVTASVPGESNQDVAPTAKVRFPRTARLLRHADFERVYKQGRRQFSASMTVFYWRRPETETAGSRPVAPGFRVGFTVGRALGGAVQRNRMKRRLREAVRLTKPSQSTNADVVINPKKVLLTIDFESVLNEVRQAFVVIEQKLAPSRAAAPKGRNVKAQDVSPG
;
A
#
# COMPACT_ATOMS: atom_id res chain seq x y z
N MET A 1 -14.18 -16.90 -79.06
CA MET A 1 -14.86 -18.06 -78.43
C MET A 1 -14.20 -18.33 -77.10
N GLN A 2 -15.04 -18.41 -76.05
CA GLN A 2 -14.84 -18.89 -74.69
C GLN A 2 -13.98 -18.12 -73.70
N THR A 3 -14.67 -17.33 -73.03
CA THR A 3 -14.84 -17.04 -71.60
C THR A 3 -14.23 -18.06 -70.64
N PHE A 4 -13.34 -17.64 -69.74
CA PHE A 4 -13.25 -18.22 -68.40
C PHE A 4 -13.14 -17.12 -67.34
N ARG A 5 -14.23 -16.99 -66.63
CA ARG A 5 -14.31 -16.27 -65.35
C ARG A 5 -13.64 -17.12 -64.27
N GLY A 6 -12.73 -16.57 -63.55
CA GLY A 6 -12.20 -17.12 -62.31
C GLY A 6 -12.21 -16.06 -61.24
N THR A 7 -13.32 -15.99 -60.52
CA THR A 7 -13.48 -15.18 -59.32
C THR A 7 -12.76 -15.90 -58.20
N VAL A 8 -11.67 -15.32 -57.68
CA VAL A 8 -11.03 -15.78 -56.46
C VAL A 8 -11.38 -14.79 -55.37
N THR A 9 -12.40 -15.10 -54.59
CA THR A 9 -12.74 -14.46 -53.33
C THR A 9 -11.72 -14.90 -52.29
N ALA A 10 -10.74 -14.05 -52.00
CA ALA A 10 -9.90 -14.21 -50.82
C ALA A 10 -10.71 -13.77 -49.61
N SER A 11 -11.16 -14.75 -48.83
CA SER A 11 -11.72 -14.56 -47.51
C SER A 11 -10.61 -14.07 -46.57
N VAL A 12 -10.72 -12.85 -46.08
CA VAL A 12 -9.93 -12.32 -44.99
C VAL A 12 -10.49 -12.94 -43.71
N PRO A 13 -9.68 -13.63 -42.87
CA PRO A 13 -10.14 -14.08 -41.55
C PRO A 13 -10.37 -12.86 -40.67
N GLY A 14 -11.58 -12.77 -40.13
CA GLY A 14 -11.98 -11.70 -39.26
C GLY A 14 -11.06 -11.58 -38.07
N GLU A 15 -10.56 -10.36 -37.83
CA GLU A 15 -10.03 -9.93 -36.56
C GLU A 15 -11.12 -10.10 -35.52
N SER A 16 -10.94 -11.10 -34.67
CA SER A 16 -11.67 -11.24 -33.43
C SER A 16 -11.34 -10.03 -32.58
N ASN A 17 -12.25 -9.08 -32.62
CA ASN A 17 -12.33 -7.99 -31.69
C ASN A 17 -12.49 -8.62 -30.31
N GLN A 18 -11.37 -8.81 -29.60
CA GLN A 18 -11.40 -9.20 -28.20
C GLN A 18 -12.06 -8.04 -27.48
N ASP A 19 -13.32 -8.22 -27.12
CA ASP A 19 -14.03 -7.43 -26.13
C ASP A 19 -13.16 -7.35 -24.89
N VAL A 20 -12.39 -6.26 -24.78
CA VAL A 20 -11.75 -5.88 -23.54
C VAL A 20 -12.90 -5.52 -22.61
N ALA A 21 -13.37 -6.50 -21.87
CA ALA A 21 -14.32 -6.29 -20.79
C ALA A 21 -13.87 -5.06 -19.99
N PRO A 22 -14.76 -4.10 -19.67
CA PRO A 22 -14.40 -2.91 -18.92
C PRO A 22 -13.81 -3.40 -17.61
N THR A 23 -12.49 -3.17 -17.43
CA THR A 23 -11.78 -3.52 -16.21
C THR A 23 -12.52 -2.89 -15.04
N ALA A 24 -13.28 -3.69 -14.33
CA ALA A 24 -14.04 -3.27 -13.16
C ALA A 24 -13.09 -2.45 -12.30
N LYS A 25 -13.38 -1.18 -12.06
CA LYS A 25 -12.56 -0.28 -11.26
C LYS A 25 -12.36 -0.94 -9.89
N VAL A 26 -11.23 -1.59 -9.70
CA VAL A 26 -10.88 -2.25 -8.45
C VAL A 26 -10.90 -1.17 -7.38
N ARG A 27 -11.94 -1.17 -6.57
CA ARG A 27 -12.08 -0.21 -5.47
C ARG A 27 -11.08 -0.55 -4.38
N PHE A 28 -10.52 0.45 -3.73
CA PHE A 28 -9.74 0.25 -2.52
C PHE A 28 -10.60 -0.47 -1.48
N PRO A 29 -10.30 -1.74 -1.12
CA PRO A 29 -11.19 -2.58 -0.36
C PRO A 29 -11.44 -2.02 1.05
N ARG A 30 -12.63 -2.25 1.58
CA ARG A 30 -13.00 -1.76 2.92
C ARG A 30 -12.13 -2.38 4.03
N THR A 31 -11.71 -3.62 3.82
CA THR A 31 -10.82 -4.36 4.74
C THR A 31 -9.43 -3.76 4.85
N ALA A 32 -8.94 -3.11 3.78
CA ALA A 32 -7.67 -2.41 3.78
C ALA A 32 -7.77 -0.94 4.25
N ARG A 33 -8.92 -0.53 4.80
CA ARG A 33 -9.10 0.83 5.33
C ARG A 33 -9.05 0.84 6.84
N LEU A 34 -8.32 1.81 7.37
CA LEU A 34 -8.36 2.15 8.78
C LEU A 34 -9.63 2.96 9.04
N LEU A 35 -10.55 2.44 9.85
CA LEU A 35 -11.87 3.04 10.04
C LEU A 35 -12.15 3.43 11.49
N ARG A 36 -11.54 2.77 12.46
CA ARG A 36 -11.82 2.98 13.89
C ARG A 36 -10.91 4.07 14.45
N HIS A 37 -11.46 4.96 15.26
CA HIS A 37 -10.70 6.02 15.92
C HIS A 37 -9.55 5.47 16.78
N ALA A 38 -9.79 4.38 17.51
CA ALA A 38 -8.76 3.74 18.32
C ALA A 38 -7.54 3.25 17.51
N ASP A 39 -7.75 2.80 16.26
CA ASP A 39 -6.65 2.40 15.39
C ASP A 39 -5.80 3.61 14.98
N PHE A 40 -6.42 4.75 14.68
CA PHE A 40 -5.69 6.00 14.40
C PHE A 40 -4.89 6.47 15.62
N GLU A 41 -5.50 6.47 16.82
CA GLU A 41 -4.80 6.84 18.05
C GLU A 41 -3.58 5.95 18.31
N ARG A 42 -3.71 4.65 18.09
CA ARG A 42 -2.62 3.69 18.26
C ARG A 42 -1.47 4.02 17.33
N VAL A 43 -1.75 4.27 16.06
CA VAL A 43 -0.74 4.64 15.07
C VAL A 43 -0.05 5.95 15.44
N TYR A 44 -0.77 6.94 15.96
CA TYR A 44 -0.17 8.20 16.40
C TYR A 44 0.66 8.07 17.69
N LYS A 45 0.22 7.26 18.65
CA LYS A 45 0.88 7.11 19.94
C LYS A 45 2.09 6.16 19.89
N GLN A 46 1.99 5.08 19.13
CA GLN A 46 2.98 3.99 19.12
C GLN A 46 3.73 3.86 17.80
N GLY A 47 3.22 4.47 16.75
CA GLY A 47 3.79 4.37 15.42
C GLY A 47 5.03 5.23 15.22
N ARG A 48 5.74 4.91 14.15
CA ARG A 48 6.83 5.72 13.62
C ARG A 48 6.28 6.68 12.57
N ARG A 49 7.03 7.70 12.23
CA ARG A 49 6.64 8.67 11.20
C ARG A 49 7.71 8.82 10.14
N GLN A 50 7.24 9.10 8.93
CA GLN A 50 8.07 9.44 7.80
C GLN A 50 7.52 10.68 7.12
N PHE A 51 8.40 11.57 6.74
CA PHE A 51 8.06 12.81 6.07
C PHE A 51 8.35 12.70 4.57
N SER A 52 7.46 13.27 3.76
CA SER A 52 7.71 13.56 2.36
C SER A 52 7.31 15.00 2.02
N ALA A 53 7.48 15.41 0.77
CA ALA A 53 7.19 16.79 0.37
C ALA A 53 5.71 17.14 0.58
N SER A 54 4.80 16.28 0.13
CA SER A 54 3.36 16.54 0.14
C SER A 54 2.57 15.89 1.27
N MET A 55 3.20 15.03 2.08
CA MET A 55 2.51 14.31 3.15
C MET A 55 3.42 13.92 4.31
N THR A 56 2.82 13.60 5.44
CA THR A 56 3.46 12.91 6.55
C THR A 56 2.76 11.57 6.73
N VAL A 57 3.52 10.50 6.81
CA VAL A 57 3.00 9.14 6.94
C VAL A 57 3.37 8.60 8.30
N PHE A 58 2.37 8.20 9.08
CA PHE A 58 2.53 7.50 10.34
C PHE A 58 2.26 6.03 10.11
N TYR A 59 3.02 5.15 10.71
CA TYR A 59 2.86 3.71 10.54
C TYR A 59 3.22 2.95 11.80
N TRP A 60 2.47 1.87 12.05
CA TRP A 60 2.64 0.99 13.19
C TRP A 60 2.55 -0.46 12.74
N ARG A 61 3.50 -1.30 13.20
CA ARG A 61 3.46 -2.72 12.92
C ARG A 61 2.38 -3.37 13.76
N ARG A 62 1.42 -3.99 13.10
CA ARG A 62 0.35 -4.72 13.77
C ARG A 62 0.83 -6.11 14.15
N PRO A 63 0.57 -6.60 15.38
CA PRO A 63 0.80 -7.99 15.75
C PRO A 63 0.02 -8.94 14.85
N GLU A 64 0.56 -10.11 14.58
CA GLU A 64 -0.08 -11.10 13.71
C GLU A 64 -1.37 -11.68 14.34
N THR A 65 -1.44 -11.68 15.66
CA THR A 65 -2.56 -12.22 16.44
C THR A 65 -3.67 -11.19 16.69
N GLU A 66 -3.56 -9.98 16.16
CA GLU A 66 -4.55 -8.95 16.44
C GLU A 66 -5.86 -9.21 15.69
N THR A 67 -6.92 -9.44 16.49
CA THR A 67 -8.30 -9.46 16.01
C THR A 67 -8.94 -8.10 16.31
N ALA A 68 -9.56 -7.47 15.32
CA ALA A 68 -10.33 -6.25 15.53
C ALA A 68 -11.72 -6.58 16.08
N GLY A 69 -11.80 -6.88 17.37
CA GLY A 69 -13.00 -7.42 18.01
C GLY A 69 -13.20 -8.88 17.58
N SER A 70 -14.43 -9.30 17.32
CA SER A 70 -14.76 -10.67 16.91
C SER A 70 -14.44 -11.02 15.45
N ARG A 71 -13.78 -10.14 14.71
CA ARG A 71 -13.45 -10.36 13.29
C ARG A 71 -11.94 -10.40 13.04
N PRO A 72 -11.45 -11.39 12.28
CA PRO A 72 -10.08 -11.40 11.81
C PRO A 72 -9.77 -10.12 11.01
N VAL A 73 -8.63 -9.52 11.27
CA VAL A 73 -8.16 -8.36 10.51
C VAL A 73 -7.45 -8.86 9.26
N ALA A 74 -7.81 -8.32 8.11
CA ALA A 74 -7.16 -8.69 6.85
C ALA A 74 -5.64 -8.49 6.94
N PRO A 75 -4.84 -9.42 6.37
CA PRO A 75 -3.40 -9.27 6.29
C PRO A 75 -3.01 -8.05 5.46
N GLY A 76 -1.77 -7.61 5.62
CA GLY A 76 -1.22 -6.49 4.87
C GLY A 76 -1.49 -5.12 5.49
N PHE A 77 -1.32 -4.09 4.69
CA PHE A 77 -1.50 -2.71 5.12
C PHE A 77 -2.97 -2.33 5.21
N ARG A 78 -3.33 -1.67 6.32
CA ARG A 78 -4.58 -0.90 6.42
C ARG A 78 -4.22 0.58 6.38
N VAL A 79 -4.87 1.34 5.50
CA VAL A 79 -4.53 2.75 5.28
C VAL A 79 -5.69 3.65 5.67
N GLY A 80 -5.39 4.65 6.49
CA GLY A 80 -6.28 5.73 6.88
C GLY A 80 -5.78 7.10 6.40
N PHE A 81 -6.70 8.05 6.30
CA PHE A 81 -6.38 9.41 5.87
C PHE A 81 -6.92 10.40 6.89
N THR A 82 -6.04 11.24 7.43
CA THR A 82 -6.45 12.35 8.30
C THR A 82 -6.24 13.66 7.56
N VAL A 83 -7.36 14.29 7.16
CA VAL A 83 -7.35 15.57 6.44
C VAL A 83 -8.00 16.61 7.33
N GLY A 84 -7.17 17.37 8.03
CA GLY A 84 -7.58 18.39 9.00
C GLY A 84 -8.32 19.59 8.37
N ARG A 85 -9.09 20.31 9.17
CA ARG A 85 -9.83 21.51 8.73
C ARG A 85 -8.92 22.63 8.24
N ALA A 86 -7.71 22.73 8.80
CA ALA A 86 -6.70 23.72 8.41
C ALA A 86 -6.22 23.60 6.95
N LEU A 87 -6.47 22.46 6.29
CA LEU A 87 -6.08 22.24 4.90
C LEU A 87 -7.06 22.84 3.88
N GLY A 88 -8.19 23.39 4.34
CA GLY A 88 -9.14 24.05 3.48
C GLY A 88 -10.59 23.60 3.68
N GLY A 89 -11.49 24.05 2.79
CA GLY A 89 -12.90 23.71 2.81
C GLY A 89 -13.19 22.23 2.50
N ALA A 90 -14.45 21.85 2.64
CA ALA A 90 -14.88 20.46 2.44
C ALA A 90 -14.51 19.91 1.04
N VAL A 91 -14.66 20.72 0.00
CA VAL A 91 -14.33 20.35 -1.39
C VAL A 91 -12.84 20.02 -1.54
N GLN A 92 -11.98 20.89 -1.02
CA GLN A 92 -10.53 20.70 -1.08
C GLN A 92 -10.09 19.45 -0.30
N ARG A 93 -10.62 19.26 0.90
CA ARG A 93 -10.35 18.06 1.71
C ARG A 93 -10.83 16.78 1.04
N ASN A 94 -12.00 16.80 0.40
CA ASN A 94 -12.49 15.65 -0.36
C ASN A 94 -11.62 15.36 -1.59
N ARG A 95 -11.14 16.40 -2.30
CA ARG A 95 -10.19 16.24 -3.41
C ARG A 95 -8.89 15.58 -2.95
N MET A 96 -8.31 16.01 -1.82
CA MET A 96 -7.14 15.36 -1.23
C MET A 96 -7.38 13.88 -0.94
N LYS A 97 -8.49 13.57 -0.25
CA LYS A 97 -8.86 12.18 0.07
C LYS A 97 -9.04 11.32 -1.19
N ARG A 98 -9.62 11.86 -2.26
CA ARG A 98 -9.78 11.12 -3.52
C ARG A 98 -8.44 10.84 -4.18
N ARG A 99 -7.55 11.83 -4.26
CA ARG A 99 -6.20 11.67 -4.81
C ARG A 99 -5.40 10.62 -4.03
N LEU A 100 -5.40 10.68 -2.71
CA LEU A 100 -4.70 9.72 -1.87
C LEU A 100 -5.28 8.31 -2.00
N ARG A 101 -6.60 8.14 -2.02
CA ARG A 101 -7.22 6.82 -2.22
C ARG A 101 -6.83 6.21 -3.56
N GLU A 102 -6.81 7.02 -4.60
CA GLU A 102 -6.43 6.56 -5.93
C GLU A 102 -4.94 6.20 -5.98
N ALA A 103 -4.05 7.02 -5.41
CA ALA A 103 -2.63 6.72 -5.31
C ALA A 103 -2.38 5.41 -4.54
N VAL A 104 -3.02 5.21 -3.39
CA VAL A 104 -2.91 3.97 -2.61
C VAL A 104 -3.44 2.77 -3.40
N ARG A 105 -4.57 2.93 -4.10
CA ARG A 105 -5.15 1.86 -4.93
C ARG A 105 -4.19 1.42 -6.05
N LEU A 106 -3.54 2.36 -6.71
CA LEU A 106 -2.60 2.09 -7.80
C LEU A 106 -1.26 1.54 -7.31
N THR A 107 -0.84 1.93 -6.12
CA THR A 107 0.41 1.44 -5.52
C THR A 107 0.31 -0.03 -5.10
N LYS A 108 -0.90 -0.54 -4.82
CA LYS A 108 -1.13 -1.92 -4.35
C LYS A 108 -0.21 -2.26 -3.18
N PRO A 109 -0.48 -1.72 -1.97
CA PRO A 109 0.39 -1.95 -0.82
C PRO A 109 0.55 -3.44 -0.52
N SER A 110 1.72 -3.80 0.01
CA SER A 110 2.10 -5.17 0.32
C SER A 110 1.09 -5.89 1.21
N GLN A 111 0.90 -7.16 0.95
CA GLN A 111 0.13 -8.06 1.80
C GLN A 111 1.01 -8.86 2.77
N SER A 112 2.33 -8.79 2.62
CA SER A 112 3.27 -9.58 3.42
C SER A 112 3.57 -8.98 4.80
N THR A 113 3.40 -7.67 4.95
CA THR A 113 3.69 -6.96 6.20
C THR A 113 2.40 -6.41 6.81
N ASN A 114 2.07 -6.85 8.02
CA ASN A 114 0.90 -6.34 8.74
C ASN A 114 1.22 -4.97 9.35
N ALA A 115 0.64 -3.91 8.80
CA ALA A 115 0.83 -2.56 9.31
C ALA A 115 -0.42 -1.68 9.15
N ASP A 116 -0.58 -0.78 10.12
CA ASP A 116 -1.54 0.29 10.07
C ASP A 116 -0.82 1.58 9.67
N VAL A 117 -1.31 2.22 8.64
CA VAL A 117 -0.70 3.40 8.03
C VAL A 117 -1.68 4.55 8.02
N VAL A 118 -1.29 5.72 8.52
CA VAL A 118 -2.09 6.94 8.48
C VAL A 118 -1.36 7.99 7.67
N ILE A 119 -2.00 8.49 6.64
CA ILE A 119 -1.45 9.51 5.75
C ILE A 119 -2.10 10.86 6.06
N ASN A 120 -1.29 11.81 6.45
CA ASN A 120 -1.66 13.20 6.70
C ASN A 120 -1.13 14.06 5.55
N PRO A 121 -1.98 14.52 4.62
CA PRO A 121 -1.53 15.39 3.54
C PRO A 121 -1.14 16.77 4.03
N LYS A 122 -0.23 17.41 3.32
CA LYS A 122 0.09 18.82 3.43
C LYS A 122 -0.69 19.61 2.36
N LYS A 123 -0.78 20.91 2.50
CA LYS A 123 -1.53 21.78 1.57
C LYS A 123 -1.03 21.67 0.13
N VAL A 124 0.27 21.46 -0.05
CA VAL A 124 0.92 21.30 -1.36
C VAL A 124 0.38 20.10 -2.18
N LEU A 125 -0.22 19.10 -1.52
CA LEU A 125 -0.83 17.96 -2.21
C LEU A 125 -1.95 18.37 -3.18
N LEU A 126 -2.55 19.55 -3.02
CA LEU A 126 -3.57 20.06 -3.96
C LEU A 126 -2.98 20.58 -5.26
N THR A 127 -1.74 21.06 -5.24
CA THR A 127 -1.09 21.79 -6.36
C THR A 127 -0.16 20.92 -7.18
N ILE A 128 0.48 19.92 -6.58
CA ILE A 128 1.36 19.00 -7.32
C ILE A 128 0.56 18.10 -8.26
N ASP A 129 1.22 17.59 -9.29
CA ASP A 129 0.66 16.62 -10.22
C ASP A 129 0.33 15.29 -9.51
N PHE A 130 -0.50 14.48 -10.14
CA PHE A 130 -0.93 13.20 -9.55
C PHE A 130 0.19 12.17 -9.54
N GLU A 131 1.06 12.18 -10.55
CA GLU A 131 2.20 11.25 -10.64
C GLU A 131 3.18 11.46 -9.47
N SER A 132 3.45 12.71 -9.10
CA SER A 132 4.24 13.02 -7.91
C SER A 132 3.61 12.46 -6.63
N VAL A 133 2.29 12.60 -6.46
CA VAL A 133 1.58 11.99 -5.32
C VAL A 133 1.72 10.47 -5.32
N LEU A 134 1.57 9.84 -6.47
CA LEU A 134 1.68 8.39 -6.62
C LEU A 134 3.09 7.90 -6.26
N ASN A 135 4.11 8.60 -6.73
CA ASN A 135 5.51 8.27 -6.45
C ASN A 135 5.84 8.43 -4.96
N GLU A 136 5.37 9.50 -4.31
CA GLU A 136 5.57 9.67 -2.87
C GLU A 136 4.88 8.57 -2.05
N VAL A 137 3.66 8.16 -2.40
CA VAL A 137 2.95 7.06 -1.74
C VAL A 137 3.69 5.74 -1.95
N ARG A 138 4.16 5.48 -3.17
CA ARG A 138 4.94 4.27 -3.49
C ARG A 138 6.23 4.20 -2.67
N GLN A 139 6.98 5.29 -2.63
CA GLN A 139 8.20 5.42 -1.84
C GLN A 139 7.94 5.23 -0.34
N ALA A 140 6.88 5.84 0.18
CA ALA A 140 6.51 5.69 1.58
C ALA A 140 6.25 4.22 1.93
N PHE A 141 5.53 3.47 1.10
CA PHE A 141 5.25 2.06 1.36
C PHE A 141 6.51 1.19 1.29
N VAL A 142 7.38 1.41 0.32
CA VAL A 142 8.66 0.69 0.22
C VAL A 142 9.51 0.90 1.49
N VAL A 143 9.62 2.15 1.95
CA VAL A 143 10.37 2.47 3.16
C VAL A 143 9.73 1.84 4.42
N ILE A 144 8.40 1.85 4.50
CA ILE A 144 7.69 1.21 5.61
C ILE A 144 7.95 -0.29 5.63
N GLU A 145 7.85 -0.96 4.51
CA GLU A 145 8.14 -2.39 4.39
C GLU A 145 9.57 -2.72 4.82
N GLN A 146 10.55 -1.96 4.34
CA GLN A 146 11.95 -2.13 4.72
C GLN A 146 12.17 -1.94 6.23
N LYS A 147 11.54 -0.94 6.84
CA LYS A 147 11.68 -0.65 8.27
C LYS A 147 10.90 -1.62 9.17
N LEU A 148 9.87 -2.25 8.66
CA LEU A 148 9.05 -3.22 9.38
C LEU A 148 9.43 -4.66 9.04
N ALA A 149 10.22 -4.91 8.01
CA ALA A 149 10.78 -6.22 7.72
C ALA A 149 11.46 -6.76 8.99
N PRO A 150 11.26 -8.03 9.36
CA PRO A 150 12.01 -8.62 10.47
C PRO A 150 13.49 -8.49 10.17
N SER A 151 14.22 -7.85 11.08
CA SER A 151 15.67 -7.73 10.97
C SER A 151 16.26 -9.14 10.85
N ARG A 152 16.83 -9.47 9.70
CA ARG A 152 17.48 -10.76 9.42
C ARG A 152 18.84 -10.89 10.12
N ALA A 153 19.08 -10.10 11.16
CA ALA A 153 20.35 -10.06 11.88
C ALA A 153 20.12 -10.04 13.39
N ALA A 154 19.76 -11.21 13.94
CA ALA A 154 20.17 -11.62 15.27
C ALA A 154 20.43 -13.12 15.21
N ALA A 155 21.49 -13.52 14.52
CA ALA A 155 22.15 -14.77 14.85
C ALA A 155 22.49 -14.69 16.35
N PRO A 156 22.12 -15.68 17.17
CA PRO A 156 22.51 -15.67 18.58
C PRO A 156 24.03 -15.67 18.63
N LYS A 157 24.61 -14.60 19.16
CA LYS A 157 26.02 -14.60 19.55
C LYS A 157 26.20 -15.80 20.47
N GLY A 158 26.97 -16.78 20.00
CA GLY A 158 27.31 -17.98 20.73
C GLY A 158 27.73 -17.63 22.16
N ARG A 159 27.05 -18.26 23.11
CA ARG A 159 27.50 -18.29 24.48
C ARG A 159 28.90 -18.96 24.46
N ASN A 160 29.88 -18.16 24.70
CA ASN A 160 31.22 -18.62 24.99
C ASN A 160 31.14 -19.41 26.31
N VAL A 161 31.02 -20.73 26.21
CA VAL A 161 31.14 -21.63 27.36
C VAL A 161 32.63 -21.63 27.71
N LYS A 162 32.95 -20.89 28.75
CA LYS A 162 34.25 -20.91 29.37
C LYS A 162 34.49 -22.32 29.91
N ALA A 163 35.36 -23.07 29.25
CA ALA A 163 35.86 -24.34 29.73
C ALA A 163 36.51 -24.07 31.08
N GLN A 164 35.95 -24.64 32.14
CA GLN A 164 36.61 -24.72 33.44
C GLN A 164 37.60 -25.84 33.35
N ASP A 165 38.83 -25.46 33.49
CA ASP A 165 40.01 -26.29 33.71
C ASP A 165 39.80 -27.08 35.01
N VAL A 166 39.68 -28.41 34.91
CA VAL A 166 39.71 -29.32 36.05
C VAL A 166 41.08 -29.96 36.04
N SER A 167 41.99 -29.44 36.86
CA SER A 167 43.22 -30.11 37.21
C SER A 167 42.92 -31.29 38.13
N PRO A 168 43.48 -32.49 37.87
CA PRO A 168 43.52 -33.59 38.86
C PRO A 168 44.72 -33.43 39.72
N GLY A 169 44.47 -33.40 40.98
CA GLY A 169 45.46 -33.60 42.04
C GLY A 169 45.20 -34.89 42.82
#